data_5dc70bc1b3e4e628f080aead5880cca9
#
_entry.id   5dc70bc1b3e4e628f080aead5880cca9
#
_cell.length_a   1.000
_cell.length_b   1.000
_cell.length_c   1.000
_cell.angle_alpha   90.00
_cell.angle_beta   90.00
_cell.angle_gamma   90.00
#
_symmetry.space_group_name_H-M   'P 1'
#
loop_
_entity.id
_entity.type
_entity.pdbx_description
1 polymer ?
#
loop_
_entity_poly.entity_id
_entity_poly.type
_entity_poly.pdbx_seq_one_letter_code
_entity_poly.pdbx_strand_id
1 'polypeptide(L)'
;MQLLLRNFSTLVEQTAAAVQGSAAQLLDFTTGSVLRAILEANASLALWLQWLTLLVLQTTRLSTSSGSDVDSFGADFGMARLSAVAAQGSVTFSRYTPTMAALIPTGTTVTTSDSTTQFTVGTDTTHAAWSASQNGYLLGVGVASVTVPVTATVAGSTGNILPGTISLITSALPGIDTVTNALTLTGGLDAETDAAFRLRFQSFINSRTRATVQAVTYAATSIQQGVNCTVQENTDGNGGYAPGKFVVTVDDGSGTPPATLLASIQTAVDAVRPVGSIFAVNGPAVLPANINLTLAIAAGSNSTTAIAAVNSAITSFVNALPVGSNLPYTRLAQLAYDASPAVTY
;
A
#
# COMPACT_ATOMS: atom_id res chain seq x y z
N MET A 1 7.98 27.53 -20.01
CA MET A 1 7.17 28.60 -20.63
C MET A 1 6.23 29.15 -19.59
N GLN A 2 6.32 30.41 -19.20
CA GLN A 2 5.35 31.06 -18.32
C GLN A 2 4.19 31.55 -19.15
N LEU A 3 2.97 31.14 -18.82
CA LEU A 3 1.77 31.71 -19.43
C LEU A 3 1.55 33.12 -18.87
N LEU A 4 1.53 34.11 -19.72
CA LEU A 4 1.19 35.48 -19.37
C LEU A 4 -0.34 35.58 -19.23
N LEU A 5 -0.84 35.28 -18.06
CA LEU A 5 -2.26 35.42 -17.74
C LEU A 5 -2.59 36.89 -17.50
N ARG A 6 -3.72 37.31 -18.00
CA ARG A 6 -4.24 38.66 -17.83
C ARG A 6 -5.44 38.63 -16.90
N ASN A 7 -5.52 39.62 -16.02
CA ASN A 7 -6.69 39.78 -15.16
C ASN A 7 -7.85 40.44 -15.90
N PHE A 8 -9.03 40.45 -15.30
CA PHE A 8 -10.23 41.01 -15.91
C PHE A 8 -10.08 42.50 -16.30
N SER A 9 -9.59 43.34 -15.38
CA SER A 9 -9.41 44.80 -15.66
C SER A 9 -8.46 45.04 -16.80
N THR A 10 -7.33 44.35 -16.85
CA THR A 10 -6.36 44.45 -17.95
C THR A 10 -6.96 44.05 -19.29
N LEU A 11 -7.80 42.98 -19.32
CA LEU A 11 -8.49 42.57 -20.56
C LEU A 11 -9.49 43.63 -21.01
N VAL A 12 -10.28 44.21 -20.11
CA VAL A 12 -11.24 45.26 -20.42
C VAL A 12 -10.50 46.54 -20.93
N GLU A 13 -9.43 46.96 -20.25
CA GLU A 13 -8.64 48.13 -20.66
C GLU A 13 -7.99 47.94 -22.03
N GLN A 14 -7.41 46.79 -22.31
CA GLN A 14 -6.79 46.50 -23.61
C GLN A 14 -7.80 46.40 -24.73
N THR A 15 -8.96 45.80 -24.48
CA THR A 15 -10.03 45.72 -25.47
C THR A 15 -10.65 47.10 -25.71
N ALA A 16 -10.84 47.93 -24.68
CA ALA A 16 -11.29 49.31 -24.79
C ALA A 16 -10.29 50.18 -25.62
N ALA A 17 -9.00 50.06 -25.31
CA ALA A 17 -7.95 50.74 -26.06
C ALA A 17 -7.91 50.34 -27.55
N ALA A 18 -8.07 49.03 -27.83
CA ALA A 18 -8.10 48.52 -29.20
C ALA A 18 -9.32 49.03 -29.99
N VAL A 19 -10.50 49.02 -29.36
CA VAL A 19 -11.73 49.55 -30.00
C VAL A 19 -11.63 51.04 -30.20
N GLN A 20 -11.15 51.83 -29.22
CA GLN A 20 -10.94 53.28 -29.36
C GLN A 20 -9.90 53.58 -30.45
N GLY A 21 -8.82 52.80 -30.54
CA GLY A 21 -7.79 53.01 -31.59
C GLY A 21 -8.28 52.72 -32.99
N SER A 22 -9.38 51.99 -33.15
CA SER A 22 -10.02 51.68 -34.43
C SER A 22 -11.18 52.64 -34.77
N ALA A 23 -11.62 53.45 -33.82
CA ALA A 23 -12.77 54.34 -33.98
C ALA A 23 -12.35 55.73 -34.37
N ALA A 24 -13.09 56.37 -35.35
CA ALA A 24 -12.86 57.74 -35.77
C ALA A 24 -13.40 58.77 -34.76
N GLN A 25 -14.27 58.36 -33.85
CA GLN A 25 -14.90 59.21 -32.84
C GLN A 25 -14.52 58.70 -31.42
N LEU A 26 -14.55 59.64 -30.46
CA LEU A 26 -14.38 59.26 -29.03
C LEU A 26 -15.57 58.41 -28.55
N LEU A 27 -15.29 57.24 -28.02
CA LEU A 27 -16.28 56.28 -27.52
C LEU A 27 -16.40 56.36 -26.00
N ASP A 28 -17.62 56.12 -25.50
CA ASP A 28 -17.87 56.07 -24.05
C ASP A 28 -17.62 54.65 -23.50
N PHE A 29 -16.60 54.57 -22.66
CA PHE A 29 -16.25 53.33 -21.90
C PHE A 29 -16.46 53.50 -20.41
N THR A 30 -17.27 54.47 -19.98
CA THR A 30 -17.58 54.61 -18.55
C THR A 30 -18.39 53.43 -18.03
N THR A 31 -18.29 53.18 -16.72
CA THR A 31 -19.03 52.09 -16.07
C THR A 31 -20.54 52.31 -16.28
N GLY A 32 -21.22 51.31 -16.84
CA GLY A 32 -22.64 51.37 -17.19
C GLY A 32 -22.93 51.67 -18.64
N SER A 33 -21.94 52.04 -19.47
CA SER A 33 -22.16 52.21 -20.92
C SER A 33 -22.33 50.83 -21.60
N VAL A 34 -23.15 50.81 -22.66
CA VAL A 34 -23.41 49.57 -23.42
C VAL A 34 -22.14 49.00 -24.03
N LEU A 35 -21.25 49.87 -24.50
CA LEU A 35 -20.00 49.44 -25.12
C LEU A 35 -19.09 48.74 -24.08
N ARG A 36 -18.98 49.33 -22.86
CA ARG A 36 -18.24 48.73 -21.80
C ARG A 36 -18.84 47.38 -21.37
N ALA A 37 -20.15 47.22 -21.28
CA ALA A 37 -20.79 45.96 -20.98
C ALA A 37 -20.45 44.85 -21.98
N ILE A 38 -20.35 45.20 -23.28
CA ILE A 38 -19.91 44.26 -24.33
C ILE A 38 -18.44 43.85 -24.11
N LEU A 39 -17.55 44.79 -23.77
CA LEU A 39 -16.14 44.52 -23.51
C LEU A 39 -15.96 43.67 -22.28
N GLU A 40 -16.73 43.90 -21.22
CA GLU A 40 -16.72 43.09 -19.99
C GLU A 40 -17.20 41.65 -20.25
N ALA A 41 -18.23 41.47 -21.10
CA ALA A 41 -18.66 40.15 -21.52
C ALA A 41 -17.56 39.39 -22.30
N ASN A 42 -16.87 40.08 -23.23
CA ASN A 42 -15.76 39.49 -23.97
C ASN A 42 -14.56 39.19 -23.04
N ALA A 43 -14.25 40.07 -22.09
CA ALA A 43 -13.20 39.82 -21.09
C ALA A 43 -13.51 38.59 -20.21
N SER A 44 -14.77 38.41 -19.84
CA SER A 44 -15.23 37.21 -19.10
C SER A 44 -15.02 35.91 -19.90
N LEU A 45 -15.34 35.95 -21.21
CA LEU A 45 -15.10 34.82 -22.12
C LEU A 45 -13.59 34.55 -22.28
N ALA A 46 -12.77 35.58 -22.37
CA ALA A 46 -11.32 35.42 -22.45
C ALA A 46 -10.73 34.85 -21.16
N LEU A 47 -11.23 35.24 -20.00
CA LEU A 47 -10.84 34.62 -18.70
C LEU A 47 -11.22 33.14 -18.65
N TRP A 48 -12.42 32.79 -19.08
CA TRP A 48 -12.84 31.38 -19.14
C TRP A 48 -11.93 30.56 -20.06
N LEU A 49 -11.54 31.10 -21.23
CA LEU A 49 -10.60 30.44 -22.14
C LEU A 49 -9.19 30.29 -21.51
N GLN A 50 -8.71 31.29 -20.77
CA GLN A 50 -7.45 31.20 -20.04
C GLN A 50 -7.53 30.08 -18.97
N TRP A 51 -8.64 30.03 -18.21
CA TRP A 51 -8.88 28.99 -17.24
C TRP A 51 -8.89 27.59 -17.90
N LEU A 52 -9.59 27.43 -19.02
CA LEU A 52 -9.63 26.17 -19.77
C LEU A 52 -8.23 25.77 -20.26
N THR A 53 -7.42 26.71 -20.71
CA THR A 53 -6.04 26.45 -21.11
C THR A 53 -5.18 25.98 -19.94
N LEU A 54 -5.35 26.58 -18.76
CA LEU A 54 -4.68 26.14 -17.53
C LEU A 54 -5.11 24.74 -17.13
N LEU A 55 -6.41 24.45 -17.21
CA LEU A 55 -6.96 23.12 -16.90
C LEU A 55 -6.35 22.06 -17.82
N VAL A 56 -6.30 22.32 -19.13
CA VAL A 56 -5.66 21.40 -20.10
C VAL A 56 -4.18 21.19 -19.76
N LEU A 57 -3.44 22.26 -19.44
CA LEU A 57 -2.04 22.13 -19.03
C LEU A 57 -1.86 21.32 -17.73
N GLN A 58 -2.79 21.45 -16.80
CA GLN A 58 -2.77 20.71 -15.55
C GLN A 58 -3.04 19.22 -15.79
N THR A 59 -4.05 18.90 -16.58
CA THR A 59 -4.49 17.51 -16.81
C THR A 59 -3.56 16.72 -17.73
N THR A 60 -2.86 17.39 -18.66
CA THR A 60 -1.97 16.74 -19.63
C THR A 60 -0.56 16.45 -19.13
N ARG A 61 -0.18 16.94 -17.94
CA ARG A 61 1.16 16.73 -17.39
C ARG A 61 1.10 15.81 -16.19
N LEU A 62 1.88 14.75 -16.19
CA LEU A 62 1.97 13.83 -15.06
C LEU A 62 2.27 14.53 -13.73
N SER A 63 3.09 15.59 -13.74
CA SER A 63 3.47 16.32 -12.53
C SER A 63 2.35 17.11 -11.88
N THR A 64 1.34 17.52 -12.64
CA THR A 64 0.25 18.40 -12.20
C THR A 64 -1.13 17.76 -12.29
N SER A 65 -1.28 16.67 -13.05
CA SER A 65 -2.54 15.90 -13.14
C SER A 65 -2.85 15.20 -11.79
N SER A 66 -4.07 14.81 -11.56
CA SER A 66 -4.51 14.12 -10.35
C SER A 66 -5.61 13.09 -10.64
N GLY A 67 -5.69 12.05 -9.80
CA GLY A 67 -6.73 11.02 -9.91
C GLY A 67 -6.75 10.34 -11.28
N SER A 68 -7.91 10.35 -11.95
CA SER A 68 -8.12 9.70 -13.25
C SER A 68 -7.22 10.23 -14.38
N ASP A 69 -6.78 11.49 -14.29
CA ASP A 69 -5.90 12.06 -15.31
C ASP A 69 -4.48 11.47 -15.21
N VAL A 70 -4.01 11.18 -13.99
CA VAL A 70 -2.75 10.44 -13.76
C VAL A 70 -2.87 9.02 -14.32
N ASP A 71 -4.01 8.37 -14.10
CA ASP A 71 -4.26 7.00 -14.58
C ASP A 71 -4.31 6.96 -16.11
N SER A 72 -4.97 7.93 -16.73
CA SER A 72 -5.02 8.08 -18.19
C SER A 72 -3.63 8.31 -18.78
N PHE A 73 -2.81 9.18 -18.15
CA PHE A 73 -1.43 9.40 -18.57
C PHE A 73 -0.59 8.12 -18.49
N GLY A 74 -0.75 7.36 -17.39
CA GLY A 74 -0.05 6.08 -17.22
C GLY A 74 -0.46 5.03 -18.24
N ALA A 75 -1.75 4.99 -18.58
CA ALA A 75 -2.30 4.05 -19.55
C ALA A 75 -1.70 4.23 -20.97
N ASP A 76 -1.35 5.46 -21.37
CA ASP A 76 -0.66 5.73 -22.63
C ASP A 76 0.71 5.03 -22.71
N PHE A 77 1.32 4.72 -21.58
CA PHE A 77 2.59 4.00 -21.46
C PHE A 77 2.41 2.53 -21.06
N GLY A 78 1.19 2.04 -20.93
CA GLY A 78 0.88 0.68 -20.51
C GLY A 78 1.05 0.47 -18.99
N MET A 79 1.01 1.54 -18.19
CA MET A 79 1.05 1.47 -16.73
C MET A 79 -0.34 1.65 -16.14
N ALA A 80 -0.72 0.72 -15.26
CA ALA A 80 -1.90 0.85 -14.40
C ALA A 80 -1.49 1.17 -12.96
N ARG A 81 -2.37 1.82 -12.21
CA ARG A 81 -2.23 2.05 -10.77
C ARG A 81 -2.25 0.73 -10.03
N LEU A 82 -1.40 0.56 -9.04
CA LEU A 82 -1.43 -0.61 -8.17
C LEU A 82 -2.67 -0.55 -7.28
N SER A 83 -3.42 -1.64 -7.26
CA SER A 83 -4.64 -1.77 -6.48
C SER A 83 -4.35 -1.87 -4.98
N ALA A 84 -5.35 -1.55 -4.16
CA ALA A 84 -5.30 -1.82 -2.73
C ALA A 84 -5.09 -3.31 -2.44
N VAL A 85 -4.41 -3.61 -1.34
CA VAL A 85 -4.16 -4.96 -0.85
C VAL A 85 -5.01 -5.19 0.41
N ALA A 86 -5.64 -6.36 0.51
CA ALA A 86 -6.45 -6.73 1.67
C ALA A 86 -5.55 -7.19 2.83
N ALA A 87 -5.89 -6.78 4.05
CA ALA A 87 -5.25 -7.28 5.26
C ALA A 87 -5.55 -8.77 5.46
N GLN A 88 -4.58 -9.49 5.98
CA GLN A 88 -4.66 -10.91 6.25
C GLN A 88 -4.25 -11.21 7.70
N GLY A 89 -4.68 -12.36 8.18
CA GLY A 89 -4.31 -12.87 9.49
C GLY A 89 -5.12 -14.09 9.85
N SER A 90 -5.25 -14.35 11.14
CA SER A 90 -5.99 -15.52 11.64
C SER A 90 -6.98 -15.13 12.72
N VAL A 91 -8.08 -15.86 12.77
CA VAL A 91 -9.09 -15.78 13.85
C VAL A 91 -9.29 -17.12 14.50
N THR A 92 -9.55 -17.12 15.78
CA THR A 92 -9.86 -18.32 16.57
C THR A 92 -11.37 -18.36 16.83
N PHE A 93 -12.02 -19.37 16.30
CA PHE A 93 -13.39 -19.72 16.67
C PHE A 93 -13.37 -20.64 17.87
N SER A 94 -14.23 -20.37 18.86
CA SER A 94 -14.28 -21.14 20.11
C SER A 94 -15.71 -21.47 20.47
N ARG A 95 -15.82 -22.53 21.30
CA ARG A 95 -17.10 -23.02 21.83
C ARG A 95 -16.98 -23.49 23.28
N TYR A 96 -18.03 -23.28 24.05
CA TYR A 96 -18.07 -23.65 25.47
C TYR A 96 -18.36 -25.13 25.69
N THR A 97 -19.17 -25.75 24.81
CA THR A 97 -19.61 -27.13 24.94
C THR A 97 -19.27 -27.96 23.69
N PRO A 98 -18.06 -28.56 23.63
CA PRO A 98 -17.58 -29.31 22.47
C PRO A 98 -18.15 -30.74 22.36
N THR A 99 -19.47 -30.93 22.53
CA THR A 99 -20.15 -32.22 22.56
C THR A 99 -20.48 -32.80 21.20
N MET A 100 -20.54 -31.95 20.15
CA MET A 100 -20.84 -32.34 18.76
C MET A 100 -19.77 -31.80 17.82
N ALA A 101 -19.68 -32.35 16.62
CA ALA A 101 -18.85 -31.77 15.58
C ALA A 101 -19.44 -30.42 15.08
N ALA A 102 -18.58 -29.43 14.83
CA ALA A 102 -18.97 -28.14 14.26
C ALA A 102 -18.16 -27.86 12.99
N LEU A 103 -18.78 -27.20 12.01
CA LEU A 103 -18.14 -26.82 10.75
C LEU A 103 -18.08 -25.30 10.62
N ILE A 104 -16.93 -24.79 10.21
CA ILE A 104 -16.73 -23.41 9.80
C ILE A 104 -16.48 -23.42 8.28
N PRO A 105 -17.48 -23.11 7.47
CA PRO A 105 -17.33 -23.08 6.01
C PRO A 105 -16.35 -21.97 5.59
N THR A 106 -15.62 -22.20 4.49
CA THR A 106 -14.93 -21.11 3.79
C THR A 106 -15.95 -20.07 3.33
N GLY A 107 -15.54 -18.80 3.31
CA GLY A 107 -16.47 -17.70 3.02
C GLY A 107 -17.29 -17.25 4.22
N THR A 108 -17.18 -17.90 5.39
CA THR A 108 -17.78 -17.39 6.63
C THR A 108 -17.23 -15.99 6.91
N THR A 109 -18.14 -15.07 7.25
CA THR A 109 -17.78 -13.69 7.52
C THR A 109 -17.81 -13.40 9.02
N VAL A 110 -16.77 -12.67 9.47
CA VAL A 110 -16.64 -12.16 10.83
C VAL A 110 -16.39 -10.67 10.80
N THR A 111 -16.80 -9.96 11.82
CA THR A 111 -16.67 -8.49 11.87
C THR A 111 -16.03 -8.03 13.18
N THR A 112 -15.48 -6.83 13.15
CA THR A 112 -15.07 -6.10 14.34
C THR A 112 -16.27 -5.78 15.23
N SER A 113 -16.02 -5.52 16.51
CA SER A 113 -17.08 -5.21 17.50
C SER A 113 -17.94 -4.02 17.12
N ASP A 114 -17.39 -3.06 16.38
CA ASP A 114 -18.07 -1.87 15.84
C ASP A 114 -18.74 -2.11 14.48
N SER A 115 -18.64 -3.33 13.92
CA SER A 115 -19.19 -3.75 12.62
C SER A 115 -18.66 -2.94 11.42
N THR A 116 -17.56 -2.22 11.57
CA THR A 116 -17.01 -1.37 10.49
C THR A 116 -16.16 -2.16 9.50
N THR A 117 -15.45 -3.19 9.97
CA THR A 117 -14.55 -3.97 9.13
C THR A 117 -14.93 -5.45 9.14
N GLN A 118 -15.07 -6.02 7.95
CA GLN A 118 -15.47 -7.40 7.73
C GLN A 118 -14.34 -8.23 7.17
N PHE A 119 -14.24 -9.47 7.63
CA PHE A 119 -13.25 -10.45 7.18
C PHE A 119 -13.93 -11.73 6.75
N THR A 120 -13.35 -12.41 5.78
CA THR A 120 -13.84 -13.66 5.23
C THR A 120 -12.85 -14.78 5.51
N VAL A 121 -13.34 -15.92 5.98
CA VAL A 121 -12.54 -17.12 6.21
C VAL A 121 -12.02 -17.64 4.88
N GLY A 122 -10.69 -17.71 4.77
CA GLY A 122 -9.97 -18.21 3.60
C GLY A 122 -9.86 -19.73 3.58
N THR A 123 -9.28 -20.24 2.50
CA THR A 123 -9.00 -21.66 2.30
C THR A 123 -7.54 -21.94 2.60
N ASP A 124 -7.27 -22.84 3.56
CA ASP A 124 -5.95 -23.41 3.80
C ASP A 124 -6.07 -24.94 3.79
N THR A 125 -5.71 -25.55 2.67
CA THR A 125 -5.79 -27.00 2.47
C THR A 125 -4.74 -27.78 3.28
N THR A 126 -3.75 -27.10 3.83
CA THR A 126 -2.70 -27.72 4.67
C THR A 126 -3.06 -27.74 6.16
N HIS A 127 -4.11 -27.03 6.54
CA HIS A 127 -4.55 -26.92 7.92
C HIS A 127 -5.11 -28.25 8.44
N ALA A 128 -4.70 -28.66 9.67
CA ALA A 128 -5.09 -29.95 10.24
C ALA A 128 -6.60 -30.18 10.40
N ALA A 129 -7.38 -29.10 10.58
CA ALA A 129 -8.84 -29.16 10.65
C ALA A 129 -9.55 -29.02 9.30
N TRP A 130 -8.80 -28.89 8.19
CA TRP A 130 -9.39 -28.72 6.86
C TRP A 130 -10.12 -29.98 6.40
N SER A 131 -11.36 -29.83 5.91
CA SER A 131 -12.16 -30.87 5.31
C SER A 131 -12.50 -30.49 3.87
N ALA A 132 -11.83 -31.11 2.91
CA ALA A 132 -12.07 -30.86 1.48
C ALA A 132 -13.49 -31.26 1.06
N SER A 133 -14.08 -32.28 1.68
CA SER A 133 -15.44 -32.75 1.37
C SER A 133 -16.52 -31.77 1.82
N GLN A 134 -16.26 -30.99 2.87
CA GLN A 134 -17.21 -30.01 3.43
C GLN A 134 -16.83 -28.56 3.10
N ASN A 135 -15.72 -28.36 2.40
CA ASN A 135 -15.17 -27.05 2.03
C ASN A 135 -15.11 -26.10 3.26
N GLY A 136 -14.46 -26.57 4.34
CA GLY A 136 -14.42 -25.82 5.59
C GLY A 136 -13.52 -26.47 6.65
N TYR A 137 -13.49 -25.87 7.82
CA TYR A 137 -12.70 -26.34 8.96
C TYR A 137 -13.60 -27.08 9.95
N LEU A 138 -13.29 -28.32 10.21
CA LEU A 138 -14.06 -29.21 11.08
C LEU A 138 -13.49 -29.23 12.51
N LEU A 139 -14.30 -28.81 13.48
CA LEU A 139 -14.02 -29.02 14.88
C LEU A 139 -14.61 -30.36 15.33
N GLY A 140 -13.77 -31.36 15.57
CA GLY A 140 -14.20 -32.64 16.09
C GLY A 140 -14.76 -32.56 17.53
N VAL A 141 -15.44 -33.62 17.99
CA VAL A 141 -15.91 -33.74 19.38
C VAL A 141 -14.72 -33.58 20.32
N GLY A 142 -14.89 -32.83 21.41
CA GLY A 142 -13.85 -32.53 22.38
C GLY A 142 -12.90 -31.38 22.03
N VAL A 143 -12.91 -30.89 20.79
CA VAL A 143 -12.07 -29.74 20.37
C VAL A 143 -12.81 -28.45 20.68
N ALA A 144 -12.26 -27.59 21.54
CA ALA A 144 -12.89 -26.36 22.01
C ALA A 144 -12.66 -25.17 21.07
N SER A 145 -11.60 -25.17 20.29
CA SER A 145 -11.27 -24.04 19.39
C SER A 145 -10.47 -24.46 18.16
N VAL A 146 -10.53 -23.63 17.13
CA VAL A 146 -9.70 -23.74 15.92
C VAL A 146 -9.34 -22.33 15.44
N THR A 147 -8.09 -22.19 15.00
CA THR A 147 -7.60 -20.93 14.43
C THR A 147 -7.52 -21.08 12.91
N VAL A 148 -8.19 -20.22 12.17
CA VAL A 148 -8.29 -20.29 10.70
C VAL A 148 -7.86 -18.97 10.05
N PRO A 149 -7.33 -18.99 8.82
CA PRO A 149 -6.93 -17.79 8.11
C PRO A 149 -8.15 -16.98 7.68
N VAL A 150 -8.01 -15.66 7.75
CA VAL A 150 -9.01 -14.70 7.25
C VAL A 150 -8.36 -13.60 6.42
N THR A 151 -9.16 -13.06 5.51
CA THR A 151 -8.76 -11.92 4.66
C THR A 151 -9.83 -10.85 4.75
N ALA A 152 -9.43 -9.58 4.81
CA ALA A 152 -10.36 -8.46 4.81
C ALA A 152 -11.20 -8.46 3.53
N THR A 153 -12.51 -8.25 3.67
CA THR A 153 -13.44 -8.20 2.53
C THR A 153 -13.20 -6.98 1.65
N VAL A 154 -12.79 -5.87 2.27
CA VAL A 154 -12.41 -4.64 1.58
C VAL A 154 -10.90 -4.49 1.68
N ALA A 155 -10.25 -4.34 0.53
CA ALA A 155 -8.82 -4.07 0.48
C ALA A 155 -8.53 -2.65 0.96
N GLY A 156 -7.44 -2.48 1.68
CA GLY A 156 -7.02 -1.19 2.24
C GLY A 156 -6.42 -1.31 3.64
N SER A 157 -5.82 -0.22 4.08
CA SER A 157 -5.19 -0.10 5.41
C SER A 157 -6.20 -0.22 6.57
N THR A 158 -7.49 0.03 6.32
CA THR A 158 -8.58 -0.12 7.30
C THR A 158 -8.75 -1.56 7.78
N GLY A 159 -8.29 -2.55 6.99
CA GLY A 159 -8.26 -3.96 7.38
C GLY A 159 -7.18 -4.31 8.42
N ASN A 160 -6.21 -3.43 8.66
CA ASN A 160 -5.19 -3.64 9.67
C ASN A 160 -5.76 -3.36 11.05
N ILE A 161 -6.04 -4.41 11.81
CA ILE A 161 -6.71 -4.31 13.11
C ILE A 161 -5.88 -4.91 14.23
N LEU A 162 -6.12 -4.41 15.44
CA LEU A 162 -5.45 -4.85 16.67
C LEU A 162 -6.00 -6.19 17.17
N PRO A 163 -5.26 -6.92 18.03
CA PRO A 163 -5.74 -8.12 18.67
C PRO A 163 -7.03 -7.88 19.44
N GLY A 164 -7.95 -8.87 19.42
CA GLY A 164 -9.20 -8.84 20.17
C GLY A 164 -10.29 -7.91 19.59
N THR A 165 -10.09 -7.31 18.43
CA THR A 165 -11.10 -6.41 17.82
C THR A 165 -12.19 -7.17 17.06
N ILE A 166 -11.90 -8.36 16.53
CA ILE A 166 -12.92 -9.24 15.93
C ILE A 166 -13.65 -9.97 17.05
N SER A 167 -14.96 -9.79 17.11
CA SER A 167 -15.79 -10.40 18.15
C SER A 167 -17.17 -10.88 17.67
N LEU A 168 -17.55 -10.56 16.43
CA LEU A 168 -18.87 -10.87 15.90
C LEU A 168 -18.79 -11.84 14.73
N ILE A 169 -19.65 -12.85 14.75
CA ILE A 169 -19.89 -13.79 13.65
C ILE A 169 -21.14 -13.29 12.91
N THR A 170 -21.02 -12.98 11.63
CA THR A 170 -22.11 -12.36 10.86
C THR A 170 -23.26 -13.31 10.60
N SER A 171 -22.98 -14.61 10.48
CA SER A 171 -23.98 -15.66 10.28
C SER A 171 -23.86 -16.72 11.38
N ALA A 172 -25.00 -17.19 11.90
CA ALA A 172 -24.99 -18.23 12.94
C ALA A 172 -24.26 -19.49 12.46
N LEU A 173 -23.27 -19.92 13.23
CA LEU A 173 -22.53 -21.17 13.01
C LEU A 173 -22.95 -22.16 14.09
N PRO A 174 -23.63 -23.28 13.73
CA PRO A 174 -24.05 -24.27 14.71
C PRO A 174 -22.85 -24.83 15.48
N GLY A 175 -22.87 -24.74 16.80
CA GLY A 175 -21.83 -25.25 17.68
C GLY A 175 -20.56 -24.39 17.80
N ILE A 176 -20.63 -23.13 17.39
CA ILE A 176 -19.59 -22.10 17.60
C ILE A 176 -20.22 -20.96 18.40
N ASP A 177 -19.55 -20.55 19.47
CA ASP A 177 -20.10 -19.54 20.40
C ASP A 177 -19.40 -18.19 20.25
N THR A 178 -18.09 -18.17 19.98
CA THR A 178 -17.28 -16.95 19.96
C THR A 178 -16.23 -16.98 18.84
N VAL A 179 -15.80 -15.79 18.43
CA VAL A 179 -14.66 -15.57 17.54
C VAL A 179 -13.78 -14.46 18.09
N THR A 180 -12.48 -14.59 17.94
CA THR A 180 -11.52 -13.53 18.30
C THR A 180 -10.26 -13.63 17.45
N ASN A 181 -9.57 -12.51 17.23
CA ASN A 181 -8.20 -12.52 16.68
C ASN A 181 -7.20 -12.34 17.82
N ALA A 182 -6.36 -13.33 18.05
CA ALA A 182 -5.31 -13.28 19.08
C ALA A 182 -4.14 -12.36 18.67
N LEU A 183 -3.90 -12.21 17.38
CA LEU A 183 -2.84 -11.39 16.80
C LEU A 183 -3.44 -10.23 15.97
N THR A 184 -2.61 -9.24 15.69
CA THR A 184 -2.95 -8.19 14.72
C THR A 184 -3.19 -8.79 13.34
N LEU A 185 -4.16 -8.28 12.60
CA LEU A 185 -4.24 -8.51 11.16
C LEU A 185 -3.49 -7.36 10.47
N THR A 186 -2.69 -7.69 9.46
CA THR A 186 -1.76 -6.77 8.81
C THR A 186 -1.70 -7.00 7.31
N GLY A 187 -0.86 -6.21 6.61
CA GLY A 187 -0.65 -6.33 5.16
C GLY A 187 -1.70 -5.60 4.32
N GLY A 188 -2.69 -4.96 4.94
CA GLY A 188 -3.63 -4.10 4.23
C GLY A 188 -2.97 -2.80 3.77
N LEU A 189 -3.04 -2.50 2.48
CA LEU A 189 -2.49 -1.30 1.86
C LEU A 189 -3.57 -0.62 1.01
N ASP A 190 -3.65 0.70 1.09
CA ASP A 190 -4.56 1.46 0.24
C ASP A 190 -4.07 1.46 -1.22
N ALA A 191 -4.92 1.82 -2.16
CA ALA A 191 -4.51 1.97 -3.56
C ALA A 191 -3.37 2.98 -3.68
N GLU A 192 -2.48 2.74 -4.63
CA GLU A 192 -1.31 3.57 -4.89
C GLU A 192 -1.71 5.05 -5.02
N THR A 193 -1.05 5.93 -4.28
CA THR A 193 -1.29 7.38 -4.34
C THR A 193 -0.72 7.98 -5.62
N ASP A 194 -1.21 9.16 -6.04
CA ASP A 194 -0.66 9.87 -7.21
C ASP A 194 0.84 10.14 -7.07
N ALA A 195 1.31 10.43 -5.86
CA ALA A 195 2.72 10.67 -5.60
C ALA A 195 3.56 9.40 -5.79
N ALA A 196 3.08 8.26 -5.27
CA ALA A 196 3.75 6.97 -5.43
C ALA A 196 3.74 6.52 -6.91
N PHE A 197 2.61 6.72 -7.62
CA PHE A 197 2.50 6.43 -9.04
C PHE A 197 3.54 7.21 -9.87
N ARG A 198 3.71 8.52 -9.59
CA ARG A 198 4.71 9.35 -10.29
C ARG A 198 6.14 8.86 -10.08
N LEU A 199 6.47 8.47 -8.85
CA LEU A 199 7.80 7.89 -8.55
C LEU A 199 7.99 6.55 -9.28
N ARG A 200 6.97 5.70 -9.29
CA ARG A 200 7.01 4.43 -10.01
C ARG A 200 7.09 4.65 -11.52
N PHE A 201 6.43 5.67 -12.06
CA PHE A 201 6.56 6.04 -13.47
C PHE A 201 8.00 6.45 -13.84
N GLN A 202 8.68 7.22 -12.97
CA GLN A 202 10.09 7.52 -13.17
C GLN A 202 10.96 6.26 -13.19
N SER A 203 10.71 5.33 -12.26
CA SER A 203 11.38 4.03 -12.21
C SER A 203 11.08 3.20 -13.45
N PHE A 204 9.84 3.22 -13.94
CA PHE A 204 9.45 2.57 -15.19
C PHE A 204 10.24 3.11 -16.39
N ILE A 205 10.34 4.42 -16.56
CA ILE A 205 11.12 5.02 -17.65
C ILE A 205 12.59 4.59 -17.56
N ASN A 206 13.17 4.61 -16.35
CA ASN A 206 14.55 4.18 -16.12
C ASN A 206 14.75 2.67 -16.37
N SER A 207 13.71 1.86 -16.16
CA SER A 207 13.75 0.40 -16.36
C SER A 207 13.55 -0.04 -17.81
N ARG A 208 13.29 0.90 -18.74
CA ARG A 208 13.08 0.58 -20.17
C ARG A 208 14.33 -0.03 -20.84
N THR A 209 15.51 0.22 -20.28
CA THR A 209 16.70 -0.56 -20.61
C THR A 209 16.59 -1.95 -19.99
N ARG A 210 16.29 -2.96 -20.77
CA ARG A 210 16.21 -4.37 -20.31
C ARG A 210 17.59 -4.87 -19.84
N ALA A 211 17.59 -5.98 -19.12
CA ALA A 211 18.81 -6.67 -18.67
C ALA A 211 19.63 -5.91 -17.60
N THR A 212 19.03 -4.95 -16.90
CA THR A 212 19.66 -4.24 -15.78
C THR A 212 19.03 -4.66 -14.45
N VAL A 213 19.75 -4.50 -13.34
CA VAL A 213 19.22 -4.71 -11.98
C VAL A 213 17.96 -3.86 -11.77
N GLN A 214 17.94 -2.62 -12.26
CA GLN A 214 16.78 -1.74 -12.16
C GLN A 214 15.55 -2.28 -12.91
N ALA A 215 15.74 -2.86 -14.11
CA ALA A 215 14.67 -3.48 -14.86
C ALA A 215 14.07 -4.70 -14.13
N VAL A 216 14.93 -5.54 -13.55
CA VAL A 216 14.52 -6.70 -12.75
C VAL A 216 13.79 -6.26 -11.48
N THR A 217 14.36 -5.30 -10.75
CA THR A 217 13.74 -4.74 -9.54
C THR A 217 12.36 -4.15 -9.85
N TYR A 218 12.26 -3.35 -10.92
CA TYR A 218 10.98 -2.79 -11.34
C TYR A 218 9.96 -3.87 -11.71
N ALA A 219 10.37 -4.88 -12.47
CA ALA A 219 9.50 -5.99 -12.86
C ALA A 219 8.93 -6.72 -11.64
N ALA A 220 9.76 -6.95 -10.60
CA ALA A 220 9.33 -7.60 -9.37
C ALA A 220 8.38 -6.71 -8.54
N THR A 221 8.74 -5.44 -8.32
CA THR A 221 7.97 -4.53 -7.43
C THR A 221 6.70 -3.98 -8.07
N SER A 222 6.55 -4.07 -9.41
CA SER A 222 5.34 -3.62 -10.12
C SER A 222 4.18 -4.61 -10.12
N ILE A 223 4.37 -5.81 -9.57
CA ILE A 223 3.31 -6.83 -9.52
C ILE A 223 2.26 -6.50 -8.45
N GLN A 224 2.71 -6.07 -7.27
CA GLN A 224 1.83 -5.77 -6.14
C GLN A 224 2.46 -4.69 -5.25
N GLN A 225 1.61 -3.88 -4.59
CA GLN A 225 2.06 -2.95 -3.57
C GLN A 225 2.66 -3.69 -2.35
N GLY A 226 3.63 -3.05 -1.70
CA GLY A 226 4.30 -3.60 -0.53
C GLY A 226 5.37 -4.62 -0.84
N VAL A 227 5.53 -5.02 -2.11
CA VAL A 227 6.61 -5.92 -2.52
C VAL A 227 7.95 -5.18 -2.54
N ASN A 228 8.90 -5.71 -1.80
CA ASN A 228 10.31 -5.33 -1.84
C ASN A 228 11.12 -6.47 -2.44
N CYS A 229 12.20 -6.15 -3.14
CA CYS A 229 13.10 -7.19 -3.63
C CYS A 229 14.57 -6.74 -3.61
N THR A 230 15.42 -7.74 -3.49
CA THR A 230 16.89 -7.59 -3.61
C THR A 230 17.37 -8.48 -4.73
N VAL A 231 18.18 -7.94 -5.63
CA VAL A 231 18.81 -8.68 -6.75
C VAL A 231 20.28 -8.88 -6.44
N GLN A 232 20.71 -10.13 -6.39
CA GLN A 232 22.11 -10.51 -6.20
C GLN A 232 22.62 -11.18 -7.46
N GLU A 233 23.71 -10.63 -8.02
CA GLU A 233 24.32 -11.11 -9.26
C GLU A 233 25.45 -12.10 -8.96
N ASN A 234 25.68 -13.00 -9.91
CA ASN A 234 26.76 -14.00 -9.87
C ASN A 234 26.75 -14.88 -8.60
N THR A 235 25.57 -15.23 -8.11
CA THR A 235 25.39 -16.07 -6.91
C THR A 235 24.49 -17.26 -7.18
N ASP A 236 24.73 -18.36 -6.47
CA ASP A 236 23.83 -19.53 -6.45
C ASP A 236 22.62 -19.34 -5.50
N GLY A 237 22.62 -18.27 -4.68
CA GLY A 237 21.63 -17.99 -3.66
C GLY A 237 21.96 -18.55 -2.27
N ASN A 238 23.04 -19.34 -2.14
CA ASN A 238 23.52 -19.91 -0.88
C ASN A 238 24.89 -19.34 -0.46
N GLY A 239 25.29 -18.22 -1.08
CA GLY A 239 26.59 -17.58 -0.83
C GLY A 239 27.72 -18.06 -1.75
N GLY A 240 27.47 -19.04 -2.63
CA GLY A 240 28.43 -19.50 -3.65
C GLY A 240 28.48 -18.57 -4.85
N TYR A 241 29.66 -18.46 -5.47
CA TYR A 241 29.85 -17.69 -6.72
C TYR A 241 29.38 -18.51 -7.93
N ALA A 242 28.42 -17.99 -8.69
CA ALA A 242 27.85 -18.64 -9.87
C ALA A 242 27.71 -17.63 -11.03
N PRO A 243 28.71 -17.53 -11.92
CA PRO A 243 28.71 -16.58 -13.03
C PRO A 243 27.50 -16.78 -13.96
N GLY A 244 26.88 -15.66 -14.39
CA GLY A 244 25.72 -15.70 -15.27
C GLY A 244 24.40 -16.12 -14.59
N LYS A 245 24.43 -16.33 -13.26
CA LYS A 245 23.25 -16.56 -12.45
C LYS A 245 22.98 -15.37 -11.55
N PHE A 246 21.72 -15.01 -11.38
CA PHE A 246 21.29 -14.04 -10.37
C PHE A 246 20.10 -14.56 -9.58
N VAL A 247 19.94 -14.05 -8.38
CA VAL A 247 18.84 -14.42 -7.48
C VAL A 247 18.09 -13.17 -7.08
N VAL A 248 16.77 -13.24 -7.20
CA VAL A 248 15.84 -12.20 -6.76
C VAL A 248 15.18 -12.69 -5.48
N THR A 249 15.49 -12.06 -4.36
CA THR A 249 14.84 -12.32 -3.08
C THR A 249 13.70 -11.33 -2.92
N VAL A 250 12.49 -11.84 -2.73
CA VAL A 250 11.24 -11.05 -2.72
C VAL A 250 10.59 -11.16 -1.35
N ASP A 251 10.16 -10.03 -0.79
CA ASP A 251 9.38 -9.96 0.44
C ASP A 251 8.16 -9.06 0.22
N ASP A 252 7.00 -9.52 0.67
CA ASP A 252 5.73 -8.77 0.68
C ASP A 252 5.42 -8.17 2.07
N GLY A 253 6.40 -8.21 2.98
CA GLY A 253 6.27 -7.77 4.37
C GLY A 253 5.75 -8.87 5.31
N SER A 254 5.35 -10.04 4.79
CA SER A 254 4.95 -11.19 5.62
C SER A 254 6.13 -12.07 6.05
N GLY A 255 7.28 -11.93 5.37
CA GLY A 255 8.44 -12.82 5.50
C GLY A 255 8.26 -14.19 4.81
N THR A 256 7.06 -14.52 4.36
CA THR A 256 6.73 -15.77 3.66
C THR A 256 5.79 -15.51 2.48
N PRO A 257 6.29 -14.89 1.40
CA PRO A 257 5.46 -14.54 0.24
C PRO A 257 4.75 -15.77 -0.35
N PRO A 258 3.47 -15.64 -0.75
CA PRO A 258 2.73 -16.72 -1.36
C PRO A 258 3.38 -17.23 -2.65
N ALA A 259 3.29 -18.54 -2.91
CA ALA A 259 3.85 -19.16 -4.10
C ALA A 259 3.28 -18.55 -5.41
N THR A 260 2.02 -18.11 -5.39
CA THR A 260 1.37 -17.43 -6.52
C THR A 260 2.02 -16.10 -6.85
N LEU A 261 2.39 -15.31 -5.83
CA LEU A 261 3.11 -14.05 -6.00
C LEU A 261 4.51 -14.30 -6.57
N LEU A 262 5.26 -15.27 -6.02
CA LEU A 262 6.58 -15.63 -6.52
C LEU A 262 6.55 -16.07 -7.98
N ALA A 263 5.55 -16.87 -8.39
CA ALA A 263 5.36 -17.30 -9.77
C ALA A 263 5.04 -16.12 -10.71
N SER A 264 4.22 -15.17 -10.28
CA SER A 264 3.93 -13.96 -11.05
C SER A 264 5.18 -13.11 -11.26
N ILE A 265 5.98 -12.94 -10.20
CA ILE A 265 7.24 -12.20 -10.26
C ILE A 265 8.26 -12.94 -11.14
N GLN A 266 8.35 -14.27 -11.05
CA GLN A 266 9.20 -15.07 -11.93
C GLN A 266 8.90 -14.83 -13.40
N THR A 267 7.62 -14.80 -13.77
CA THR A 267 7.19 -14.52 -15.14
C THR A 267 7.57 -13.09 -15.57
N ALA A 268 7.39 -12.11 -14.69
CA ALA A 268 7.75 -10.72 -14.98
C ALA A 268 9.26 -10.53 -15.14
N VAL A 269 10.07 -11.17 -14.30
CA VAL A 269 11.56 -11.13 -14.38
C VAL A 269 12.06 -11.84 -15.64
N ASP A 270 11.43 -12.97 -16.02
CA ASP A 270 11.82 -13.69 -17.25
C ASP A 270 11.68 -12.82 -18.51
N ALA A 271 10.66 -11.95 -18.54
CA ALA A 271 10.41 -11.02 -19.66
C ALA A 271 11.50 -9.93 -19.82
N VAL A 272 12.25 -9.62 -18.77
CA VAL A 272 13.22 -8.51 -18.73
C VAL A 272 14.68 -8.97 -18.53
N ARG A 273 14.92 -10.22 -18.16
CA ARG A 273 16.27 -10.76 -17.91
C ARG A 273 17.17 -10.71 -19.14
N PRO A 274 18.50 -10.73 -18.96
CA PRO A 274 19.47 -10.93 -20.04
C PRO A 274 19.30 -12.28 -20.71
N VAL A 275 19.49 -12.33 -22.02
CA VAL A 275 19.55 -13.61 -22.77
C VAL A 275 20.70 -14.46 -22.26
N GLY A 276 20.45 -15.73 -22.01
CA GLY A 276 21.46 -16.69 -21.54
C GLY A 276 21.73 -16.65 -20.03
N SER A 277 21.15 -15.72 -19.26
CA SER A 277 21.26 -15.74 -17.80
C SER A 277 20.31 -16.76 -17.17
N ILE A 278 20.76 -17.35 -16.07
CA ILE A 278 19.94 -18.21 -15.20
C ILE A 278 19.50 -17.38 -14.00
N PHE A 279 18.27 -17.53 -13.56
CA PHE A 279 17.79 -16.82 -12.37
C PHE A 279 16.87 -17.68 -11.52
N ALA A 280 16.73 -17.28 -10.25
CA ALA A 280 15.75 -17.81 -9.32
C ALA A 280 15.03 -16.68 -8.59
N VAL A 281 13.75 -16.87 -8.30
CA VAL A 281 12.95 -15.97 -7.46
C VAL A 281 12.58 -16.72 -6.20
N ASN A 282 13.02 -16.21 -5.06
CA ASN A 282 12.84 -16.86 -3.75
C ASN A 282 12.22 -15.88 -2.76
N GLY A 283 11.50 -16.41 -1.76
CA GLY A 283 11.18 -15.67 -0.55
C GLY A 283 12.42 -15.46 0.33
N PRO A 284 12.38 -14.54 1.31
CA PRO A 284 13.48 -14.32 2.24
C PRO A 284 13.60 -15.52 3.20
N ALA A 285 14.83 -15.80 3.63
CA ALA A 285 15.04 -16.69 4.77
C ALA A 285 14.79 -15.89 6.06
N VAL A 286 13.71 -16.20 6.76
CA VAL A 286 13.36 -15.52 8.02
C VAL A 286 14.36 -15.92 9.11
N LEU A 287 15.09 -14.94 9.63
CA LEU A 287 16.01 -15.12 10.74
C LEU A 287 15.40 -14.52 12.01
N PRO A 288 15.04 -15.35 13.02
CA PRO A 288 14.47 -14.82 14.26
C PRO A 288 15.52 -14.04 15.06
N ALA A 289 15.22 -12.78 15.35
CA ALA A 289 16.06 -11.94 16.20
C ALA A 289 15.62 -12.07 17.67
N ASN A 290 16.45 -12.75 18.49
CA ASN A 290 16.23 -12.84 19.95
C ASN A 290 16.92 -11.63 20.61
N ILE A 291 16.13 -10.65 21.04
CA ILE A 291 16.62 -9.42 21.65
C ILE A 291 16.27 -9.41 23.13
N ASN A 292 17.29 -9.36 23.99
CA ASN A 292 17.15 -9.23 25.42
C ASN A 292 17.66 -7.85 25.85
N LEU A 293 16.79 -7.03 26.42
CA LEU A 293 17.10 -5.72 26.96
C LEU A 293 16.75 -5.63 28.43
N THR A 294 17.67 -5.09 29.22
CA THR A 294 17.40 -4.71 30.62
C THR A 294 17.12 -3.20 30.63
N LEU A 295 15.94 -2.83 31.09
CA LEU A 295 15.50 -1.43 31.13
C LEU A 295 15.54 -0.91 32.57
N ALA A 296 16.21 0.22 32.79
CA ALA A 296 16.04 1.01 34.00
C ALA A 296 14.85 1.96 33.81
N ILE A 297 13.88 1.91 34.72
CA ILE A 297 12.65 2.70 34.61
C ILE A 297 12.59 3.69 35.77
N ALA A 298 12.25 4.93 35.48
CA ALA A 298 12.13 6.00 36.45
C ALA A 298 11.13 5.68 37.58
N ALA A 299 11.48 5.96 38.81
CA ALA A 299 10.62 5.72 39.97
C ALA A 299 9.28 6.47 39.82
N GLY A 300 8.17 5.76 40.08
CA GLY A 300 6.81 6.30 39.91
C GLY A 300 6.20 6.18 38.52
N SER A 301 6.96 5.70 37.53
CA SER A 301 6.44 5.43 36.17
C SER A 301 5.86 4.03 36.06
N ASN A 302 4.89 3.87 35.15
CA ASN A 302 4.29 2.56 34.87
C ASN A 302 5.25 1.70 34.02
N SER A 303 5.86 0.68 34.67
CA SER A 303 6.82 -0.19 33.99
C SER A 303 6.20 -1.01 32.86
N THR A 304 4.96 -1.49 33.02
CA THR A 304 4.28 -2.31 32.01
C THR A 304 4.06 -1.52 30.70
N THR A 305 3.62 -0.25 30.81
CA THR A 305 3.41 0.63 29.65
C THR A 305 4.75 0.95 28.97
N ALA A 306 5.80 1.24 29.72
CA ALA A 306 7.12 1.53 29.18
C ALA A 306 7.70 0.31 28.44
N ILE A 307 7.61 -0.88 29.00
CA ILE A 307 8.07 -2.13 28.38
C ILE A 307 7.28 -2.41 27.10
N ALA A 308 5.95 -2.23 27.10
CA ALA A 308 5.12 -2.43 25.93
C ALA A 308 5.49 -1.44 24.80
N ALA A 309 5.73 -0.16 25.12
CA ALA A 309 6.17 0.83 24.15
C ALA A 309 7.53 0.48 23.51
N VAL A 310 8.51 0.07 24.34
CA VAL A 310 9.83 -0.35 23.85
C VAL A 310 9.73 -1.60 22.98
N ASN A 311 8.97 -2.61 23.41
CA ASN A 311 8.78 -3.83 22.60
C ASN A 311 8.13 -3.51 21.24
N SER A 312 7.10 -2.65 21.23
CA SER A 312 6.44 -2.24 20.00
C SER A 312 7.39 -1.49 19.06
N ALA A 313 8.19 -0.54 19.57
CA ALA A 313 9.15 0.21 18.79
C ALA A 313 10.24 -0.66 18.18
N ILE A 314 10.80 -1.59 18.97
CA ILE A 314 11.83 -2.52 18.50
C ILE A 314 11.26 -3.49 17.46
N THR A 315 10.09 -4.07 17.71
CA THR A 315 9.42 -4.98 16.77
C THR A 315 9.14 -4.29 15.44
N SER A 316 8.61 -3.07 15.48
CA SER A 316 8.35 -2.26 14.28
C SER A 316 9.64 -1.95 13.50
N PHE A 317 10.72 -1.62 14.22
CA PHE A 317 12.00 -1.34 13.59
C PHE A 317 12.61 -2.59 12.94
N VAL A 318 12.61 -3.73 13.63
CA VAL A 318 13.15 -5.00 13.10
C VAL A 318 12.38 -5.45 11.88
N ASN A 319 11.03 -5.36 11.92
CA ASN A 319 10.18 -5.75 10.80
C ASN A 319 10.27 -4.79 9.60
N ALA A 320 10.69 -3.55 9.81
CA ALA A 320 10.90 -2.56 8.75
C ALA A 320 12.30 -2.64 8.10
N LEU A 321 13.20 -3.50 8.60
CA LEU A 321 14.54 -3.63 8.02
C LEU A 321 14.45 -4.25 6.62
N PRO A 322 15.14 -3.64 5.62
CA PRO A 322 15.21 -4.23 4.30
C PRO A 322 15.89 -5.60 4.30
N VAL A 323 15.46 -6.49 3.40
CA VAL A 323 16.07 -7.82 3.22
C VAL A 323 17.58 -7.70 2.99
N GLY A 324 18.36 -8.49 3.73
CA GLY A 324 19.83 -8.50 3.66
C GLY A 324 20.54 -7.37 4.41
N SER A 325 19.80 -6.51 5.11
CA SER A 325 20.41 -5.47 5.96
C SER A 325 20.82 -6.00 7.32
N ASN A 326 21.87 -5.42 7.89
CA ASN A 326 22.33 -5.75 9.24
C ASN A 326 21.44 -5.08 10.30
N LEU A 327 21.16 -5.79 11.39
CA LEU A 327 20.52 -5.22 12.58
C LEU A 327 21.56 -4.43 13.40
N PRO A 328 21.52 -3.09 13.44
CA PRO A 328 22.48 -2.30 14.20
C PRO A 328 22.18 -2.36 15.70
N TYR A 329 23.06 -3.00 16.46
CA TYR A 329 22.91 -3.20 17.90
C TYR A 329 22.71 -1.89 18.69
N THR A 330 23.48 -0.85 18.37
CA THR A 330 23.39 0.45 19.06
C THR A 330 22.06 1.16 18.83
N ARG A 331 21.42 0.92 17.69
CA ARG A 331 20.11 1.50 17.39
C ARG A 331 18.99 0.97 18.29
N LEU A 332 19.11 -0.27 18.76
CA LEU A 332 18.14 -0.88 19.66
C LEU A 332 18.08 -0.13 21.01
N ALA A 333 19.24 0.23 21.57
CA ALA A 333 19.30 1.00 22.80
C ALA A 333 18.67 2.40 22.59
N GLN A 334 18.99 3.08 21.50
CA GLN A 334 18.40 4.38 21.17
C GLN A 334 16.87 4.29 21.04
N LEU A 335 16.36 3.28 20.34
CA LEU A 335 14.91 3.08 20.20
C LEU A 335 14.22 2.83 21.53
N ALA A 336 14.88 2.16 22.48
CA ALA A 336 14.33 1.97 23.81
C ALA A 336 14.18 3.30 24.58
N TYR A 337 15.13 4.22 24.46
CA TYR A 337 15.04 5.57 25.04
C TYR A 337 13.99 6.43 24.34
N ASP A 338 13.94 6.38 22.99
CA ASP A 338 13.01 7.18 22.19
C ASP A 338 11.55 6.73 22.38
N ALA A 339 11.32 5.45 22.69
CA ALA A 339 9.99 4.86 22.81
C ALA A 339 9.24 5.28 24.09
N SER A 340 9.96 5.59 25.17
CA SER A 340 9.33 6.00 26.43
C SER A 340 10.23 6.91 27.26
N PRO A 341 9.74 8.09 27.69
CA PRO A 341 10.47 8.98 28.59
C PRO A 341 10.69 8.38 30.00
N ALA A 342 10.02 7.29 30.32
CA ALA A 342 10.20 6.56 31.57
C ALA A 342 11.47 5.67 31.57
N VAL A 343 12.09 5.41 30.43
CA VAL A 343 13.34 4.66 30.33
C VAL A 343 14.50 5.58 30.67
N THR A 344 15.31 5.19 31.65
CA THR A 344 16.46 5.94 32.15
C THR A 344 17.76 5.14 31.94
N TYR A 345 18.91 5.83 32.09
CA TYR A 345 20.23 5.19 32.03
C TYR A 345 20.45 4.22 33.16
#